data_a643ed73587de3d9fd3e3b4cad43f980
#
_entry.id   a643ed73587de3d9fd3e3b4cad43f980
#
_cell.length_a   1.000
_cell.length_b   1.000
_cell.length_c   1.000
_cell.angle_alpha   90.00
_cell.angle_beta   90.00
_cell.angle_gamma   90.00
#
_symmetry.space_group_name_H-M   'P 1'
#
loop_
_entity.id
_entity.type
_entity.pdbx_description
1 polymer ?
#
loop_
_entity_poly.entity_id
_entity_poly.type
_entity_poly.pdbx_seq_one_letter_code
_entity_poly.pdbx_strand_id
1 'polypeptide(L)'
;IFHSVTHILKNTAPEHQKEALERWLARPTAYEERDMAARRGTLAHNHAEYILKLARRLARATAEKRGSLKIREDGLERPPRAINAWALEKAIQSAPRAAWSAAGYARGLRTWIEDNCTAVHSIEFSILHDLGFAGTCDALLGVAGSDPGEMWIVDWKTSASRNPEKSQHDYFCQMAAYSL
;
A
#
# COMPACT_ATOMS: atom_id res chain seq x y z
N ILE A 1 -2.35 -24.92 -5.64
CA ILE A 1 -1.62 -24.33 -4.48
C ILE A 1 -0.98 -23.06 -4.99
N PHE A 2 -1.20 -21.93 -4.29
CA PHE A 2 -0.56 -20.66 -4.60
C PHE A 2 0.57 -20.39 -3.62
N HIS A 3 1.69 -19.89 -4.13
CA HIS A 3 2.83 -19.47 -3.32
C HIS A 3 2.85 -17.95 -3.16
N SER A 4 3.10 -17.44 -1.95
CA SER A 4 3.26 -16.01 -1.73
C SER A 4 4.47 -15.49 -2.51
N VAL A 5 4.32 -14.37 -3.21
CA VAL A 5 5.43 -13.70 -3.93
C VAL A 5 6.61 -13.43 -2.99
N THR A 6 6.34 -12.92 -1.78
CA THR A 6 7.39 -12.67 -0.79
C THR A 6 8.09 -13.96 -0.32
N HIS A 7 7.37 -15.08 -0.26
CA HIS A 7 7.96 -16.39 0.05
C HIS A 7 8.87 -16.88 -1.09
N ILE A 8 8.44 -16.72 -2.35
CA ILE A 8 9.25 -17.05 -3.52
C ILE A 8 10.54 -16.24 -3.51
N LEU A 9 10.46 -14.91 -3.40
CA LEU A 9 11.62 -14.03 -3.38
C LEU A 9 12.60 -14.39 -2.26
N LYS A 10 12.12 -14.68 -1.06
CA LYS A 10 12.96 -15.10 0.06
C LYS A 10 13.70 -16.41 -0.22
N ASN A 11 13.04 -17.39 -0.84
CA ASN A 11 13.64 -18.70 -1.09
C ASN A 11 14.62 -18.67 -2.28
N THR A 12 14.39 -17.79 -3.26
CA THR A 12 15.26 -17.60 -4.43
C THR A 12 16.33 -16.54 -4.21
N ALA A 13 16.39 -15.93 -3.04
CA ALA A 13 17.41 -14.94 -2.72
C ALA A 13 18.83 -15.52 -2.89
N PRO A 14 19.78 -14.72 -3.43
CA PRO A 14 21.17 -15.14 -3.54
C PRO A 14 21.79 -15.55 -2.22
N GLU A 15 22.72 -16.52 -2.23
CA GLU A 15 23.29 -17.09 -1.01
C GLU A 15 23.94 -16.04 -0.13
N HIS A 16 24.68 -15.08 -0.71
CA HIS A 16 25.29 -14.00 0.05
C HIS A 16 24.28 -13.12 0.84
N GLN A 17 23.04 -13.00 0.35
CA GLN A 17 21.97 -12.31 1.06
C GLN A 17 21.42 -13.13 2.22
N LYS A 18 21.28 -14.46 2.04
CA LYS A 18 20.87 -15.39 3.09
C LYS A 18 21.88 -15.39 4.22
N GLU A 19 23.17 -15.54 3.89
CA GLU A 19 24.25 -15.47 4.87
C GLU A 19 24.32 -14.11 5.62
N ALA A 20 24.08 -13.00 4.90
CA ALA A 20 24.02 -11.68 5.52
C ALA A 20 22.85 -11.57 6.51
N LEU A 21 21.69 -12.14 6.16
CA LEU A 21 20.53 -12.19 7.04
C LEU A 21 20.80 -13.07 8.27
N GLU A 22 21.43 -14.24 8.09
CA GLU A 22 21.79 -15.13 9.19
C GLU A 22 22.76 -14.45 10.16
N ARG A 23 23.82 -13.79 9.64
CA ARG A 23 24.75 -13.01 10.47
C ARG A 23 24.03 -11.89 11.23
N TRP A 24 23.07 -11.24 10.60
CA TRP A 24 22.28 -10.20 11.27
C TRP A 24 21.38 -10.80 12.35
N LEU A 25 20.72 -11.92 12.10
CA LEU A 25 19.85 -12.62 13.04
C LEU A 25 20.61 -13.21 14.25
N ALA A 26 21.91 -13.47 14.10
CA ALA A 26 22.75 -13.94 15.20
C ALA A 26 23.04 -12.86 16.26
N ARG A 27 22.70 -11.59 16.01
CA ARG A 27 22.86 -10.52 17.00
C ARG A 27 21.80 -10.64 18.11
N PRO A 28 22.14 -10.36 19.37
CA PRO A 28 21.21 -10.51 20.49
C PRO A 28 19.92 -9.70 20.35
N THR A 29 19.97 -8.52 19.73
CA THR A 29 18.83 -7.60 19.57
C THR A 29 18.07 -7.76 18.25
N ALA A 30 18.51 -8.64 17.34
CA ALA A 30 18.00 -8.73 15.99
C ALA A 30 16.49 -9.01 15.93
N TYR A 31 15.99 -9.91 16.76
CA TYR A 31 14.57 -10.26 16.79
C TYR A 31 13.72 -9.09 17.30
N GLU A 32 14.17 -8.40 18.33
CA GLU A 32 13.48 -7.21 18.86
C GLU A 32 13.46 -6.08 17.83
N GLU A 33 14.60 -5.82 17.18
CA GLU A 33 14.72 -4.82 16.11
C GLU A 33 13.78 -5.14 14.94
N ARG A 34 13.71 -6.42 14.53
CA ARG A 34 12.82 -6.90 13.47
C ARG A 34 11.35 -6.69 13.85
N ASP A 35 10.97 -7.09 15.06
CA ASP A 35 9.59 -7.01 15.51
C ASP A 35 9.14 -5.55 15.69
N MET A 36 10.02 -4.69 16.17
CA MET A 36 9.79 -3.25 16.21
C MET A 36 9.62 -2.65 14.79
N ALA A 37 10.44 -3.07 13.85
CA ALA A 37 10.35 -2.61 12.46
C ALA A 37 9.04 -3.06 11.82
N ALA A 38 8.65 -4.33 11.98
CA ALA A 38 7.38 -4.87 11.51
C ALA A 38 6.19 -4.12 12.11
N ARG A 39 6.21 -3.89 13.43
CA ARG A 39 5.16 -3.15 14.13
C ARG A 39 5.02 -1.70 13.62
N ARG A 40 6.15 -1.00 13.39
CA ARG A 40 6.14 0.35 12.80
C ARG A 40 5.54 0.34 11.40
N GLY A 41 5.93 -0.65 10.58
CA GLY A 41 5.37 -0.85 9.24
C GLY A 41 3.86 -0.99 9.28
N THR A 42 3.36 -1.96 10.06
CA THR A 42 1.92 -2.19 10.22
C THR A 42 1.16 -0.92 10.66
N LEU A 43 1.69 -0.18 11.63
CA LEU A 43 1.05 1.05 12.09
C LEU A 43 1.01 2.14 11.01
N ALA A 44 2.05 2.25 10.18
CA ALA A 44 2.09 3.20 9.07
C ALA A 44 1.12 2.81 7.96
N HIS A 45 1.08 1.54 7.57
CA HIS A 45 0.14 1.01 6.56
C HIS A 45 -1.31 1.20 7.01
N ASN A 46 -1.65 0.83 8.25
CA ASN A 46 -3.00 1.02 8.81
C ASN A 46 -3.42 2.50 8.77
N HIS A 47 -2.49 3.42 8.95
CA HIS A 47 -2.78 4.86 8.87
C HIS A 47 -3.11 5.29 7.43
N ALA A 48 -2.33 4.86 6.43
CA ALA A 48 -2.60 5.12 5.02
C ALA A 48 -3.93 4.49 4.59
N GLU A 49 -4.15 3.23 4.95
CA GLU A 49 -5.39 2.50 4.70
C GLU A 49 -6.62 3.22 5.26
N TYR A 50 -6.53 3.71 6.50
CA TYR A 50 -7.61 4.49 7.13
C TYR A 50 -7.95 5.73 6.32
N ILE A 51 -6.95 6.52 5.90
CA ILE A 51 -7.15 7.73 5.09
C ILE A 51 -7.85 7.37 3.77
N LEU A 52 -7.35 6.38 3.05
CA LEU A 52 -7.90 5.97 1.75
C LEU A 52 -9.34 5.45 1.88
N LYS A 53 -9.62 4.60 2.87
CA LYS A 53 -10.97 4.08 3.14
C LYS A 53 -11.95 5.20 3.48
N LEU A 54 -11.54 6.15 4.30
CA LEU A 54 -12.38 7.28 4.69
C LEU A 54 -12.62 8.22 3.51
N ALA A 55 -11.59 8.56 2.74
CA ALA A 55 -11.70 9.39 1.54
C ALA A 55 -12.67 8.78 0.52
N ARG A 56 -12.55 7.48 0.26
CA ARG A 56 -13.48 6.75 -0.63
C ARG A 56 -14.91 6.76 -0.12
N ARG A 57 -15.13 6.59 1.20
CA ARG A 57 -16.46 6.65 1.81
C ARG A 57 -17.09 8.04 1.67
N LEU A 58 -16.33 9.09 1.94
CA LEU A 58 -16.78 10.47 1.83
C LEU A 58 -17.10 10.87 0.37
N ALA A 59 -16.26 10.45 -0.58
CA ALA A 59 -16.51 10.66 -1.99
C ALA A 59 -17.79 9.97 -2.45
N ARG A 60 -18.02 8.73 -2.02
CA ARG A 60 -19.26 7.98 -2.29
C ARG A 60 -20.49 8.70 -1.72
N ALA A 61 -20.48 9.06 -0.44
CA ALA A 61 -21.59 9.75 0.20
C ALA A 61 -21.91 11.11 -0.47
N THR A 62 -20.88 11.78 -0.99
CA THR A 62 -21.07 13.04 -1.73
C THR A 62 -21.74 12.78 -3.09
N ALA A 63 -21.33 11.72 -3.79
CA ALA A 63 -21.92 11.34 -5.09
C ALA A 63 -23.37 10.89 -4.92
N GLU A 64 -23.70 10.14 -3.86
CA GLU A 64 -25.06 9.74 -3.51
C GLU A 64 -25.97 10.96 -3.32
N LYS A 65 -25.53 11.92 -2.50
CA LYS A 65 -26.28 13.18 -2.25
C LYS A 65 -26.51 14.01 -3.51
N ARG A 66 -25.60 13.94 -4.49
CA ARG A 66 -25.69 14.67 -5.77
C ARG A 66 -26.45 13.90 -6.85
N GLY A 67 -26.93 12.68 -6.59
CA GLY A 67 -27.55 11.81 -7.57
C GLY A 67 -26.63 11.41 -8.74
N SER A 68 -25.30 11.49 -8.53
CA SER A 68 -24.29 11.24 -9.56
C SER A 68 -23.69 9.83 -9.52
N LEU A 69 -24.28 8.92 -8.73
CA LEU A 69 -23.90 7.51 -8.77
C LEU A 69 -24.30 6.89 -10.10
N LYS A 70 -23.32 6.32 -10.79
CA LYS A 70 -23.57 5.54 -12.00
C LYS A 70 -23.96 4.12 -11.64
N ILE A 71 -25.09 3.66 -12.14
CA ILE A 71 -25.53 2.26 -12.04
C ILE A 71 -24.83 1.49 -13.16
N ARG A 72 -24.33 0.29 -12.84
CA ARG A 72 -23.79 -0.66 -13.83
C ARG A 72 -24.92 -1.33 -14.60
N GLU A 73 -24.60 -1.92 -15.77
CA GLU A 73 -25.56 -2.72 -16.56
C GLU A 73 -26.14 -3.90 -15.77
N ASP A 74 -25.39 -4.43 -14.78
CA ASP A 74 -25.84 -5.48 -13.85
C ASP A 74 -26.71 -4.95 -12.69
N GLY A 75 -27.10 -3.67 -12.71
CA GLY A 75 -27.92 -3.05 -11.68
C GLY A 75 -27.17 -2.67 -10.40
N LEU A 76 -25.87 -2.95 -10.32
CA LEU A 76 -25.06 -2.59 -9.16
C LEU A 76 -24.53 -1.15 -9.25
N GLU A 77 -24.55 -0.43 -8.16
CA GLU A 77 -23.96 0.89 -8.08
C GLU A 77 -22.45 0.85 -8.30
N ARG A 78 -21.95 1.67 -9.22
CA ARG A 78 -20.51 1.93 -9.30
C ARG A 78 -20.13 3.00 -8.27
N PRO A 79 -19.40 2.68 -7.21
CA PRO A 79 -18.89 3.71 -6.35
C PRO A 79 -17.94 4.63 -7.16
N PRO A 80 -17.97 5.94 -6.92
CA PRO A 80 -17.02 6.84 -7.54
C PRO A 80 -15.61 6.39 -7.15
N ARG A 81 -14.76 6.16 -8.14
CA ARG A 81 -13.34 5.83 -7.94
C ARG A 81 -12.54 7.11 -7.72
N ALA A 82 -12.92 8.17 -8.42
CA ALA A 82 -12.32 9.48 -8.24
C ALA A 82 -12.63 10.01 -6.84
N ILE A 83 -11.59 10.47 -6.17
CA ILE A 83 -11.69 11.16 -4.89
C ILE A 83 -11.63 12.65 -5.18
N ASN A 84 -12.63 13.41 -4.75
CA ASN A 84 -12.51 14.86 -4.82
C ASN A 84 -11.60 15.37 -3.69
N ALA A 85 -10.95 16.51 -3.93
CA ALA A 85 -10.00 17.11 -2.98
C ALA A 85 -10.61 17.31 -1.58
N TRP A 86 -11.90 17.67 -1.51
CA TRP A 86 -12.60 17.81 -0.23
C TRP A 86 -12.67 16.51 0.57
N ALA A 87 -12.99 15.37 -0.10
CA ALA A 87 -13.08 14.07 0.58
C ALA A 87 -11.72 13.62 1.10
N LEU A 88 -10.67 13.87 0.31
CA LEU A 88 -9.30 13.54 0.71
C LEU A 88 -8.85 14.42 1.88
N GLU A 89 -9.03 15.72 1.78
CA GLU A 89 -8.69 16.67 2.86
C GLU A 89 -9.40 16.31 4.17
N LYS A 90 -10.71 16.03 4.11
CA LYS A 90 -11.49 15.63 5.29
C LYS A 90 -11.03 14.29 5.88
N ALA A 91 -10.70 13.33 5.04
CA ALA A 91 -10.14 12.07 5.50
C ALA A 91 -8.81 12.26 6.22
N ILE A 92 -7.93 13.08 5.67
CA ILE A 92 -6.64 13.44 6.25
C ILE A 92 -6.80 14.15 7.59
N GLN A 93 -7.69 15.15 7.66
CA GLN A 93 -7.98 15.92 8.89
C GLN A 93 -8.57 15.03 9.98
N SER A 94 -9.39 14.05 9.61
CA SER A 94 -10.09 13.15 10.54
C SER A 94 -9.27 11.93 10.92
N ALA A 95 -8.13 11.68 10.27
CA ALA A 95 -7.30 10.54 10.58
C ALA A 95 -6.74 10.67 12.02
N PRO A 96 -6.82 9.62 12.83
CA PRO A 96 -6.24 9.61 14.17
C PRO A 96 -4.73 9.82 14.06
N ARG A 97 -4.15 10.42 15.10
CA ARG A 97 -2.68 10.55 15.15
C ARG A 97 -2.04 9.16 15.13
N ALA A 98 -1.08 8.97 14.25
CA ALA A 98 -0.30 7.74 14.24
C ALA A 98 0.45 7.58 15.58
N ALA A 99 0.63 6.33 16.00
CA ALA A 99 1.44 6.04 17.16
C ALA A 99 2.84 6.66 17.00
N TRP A 100 3.41 7.17 18.09
CA TRP A 100 4.67 7.91 18.08
C TRP A 100 5.80 7.17 17.33
N SER A 101 5.89 5.85 17.53
CA SER A 101 6.90 4.99 16.89
C SER A 101 6.80 4.93 15.35
N ALA A 102 5.62 5.24 14.78
CA ALA A 102 5.36 5.23 13.34
C ALA A 102 5.09 6.63 12.77
N ALA A 103 5.12 7.68 13.59
CA ALA A 103 4.66 9.02 13.22
C ALA A 103 5.39 9.62 12.00
N GLY A 104 6.68 9.37 11.86
CA GLY A 104 7.47 9.82 10.72
C GLY A 104 7.03 9.17 9.41
N TYR A 105 6.85 7.86 9.41
CA TYR A 105 6.37 7.09 8.25
C TYR A 105 4.94 7.46 7.88
N ALA A 106 4.05 7.53 8.86
CA ALA A 106 2.66 7.93 8.65
C ALA A 106 2.54 9.34 8.07
N ARG A 107 3.41 10.27 8.48
CA ARG A 107 3.48 11.61 7.90
C ARG A 107 3.89 11.56 6.43
N GLY A 108 4.94 10.82 6.10
CA GLY A 108 5.41 10.66 4.72
C GLY A 108 4.33 10.07 3.81
N LEU A 109 3.66 9.00 4.27
CA LEU A 109 2.55 8.38 3.54
C LEU A 109 1.37 9.34 3.35
N ARG A 110 0.99 10.07 4.40
CA ARG A 110 -0.06 11.08 4.33
C ARG A 110 0.26 12.16 3.30
N THR A 111 1.47 12.74 3.34
CA THR A 111 1.90 13.75 2.37
C THR A 111 1.89 13.19 0.95
N TRP A 112 2.40 11.98 0.76
CA TRP A 112 2.38 11.35 -0.56
C TRP A 112 0.95 11.14 -1.08
N ILE A 113 0.04 10.65 -0.25
CA ILE A 113 -1.38 10.46 -0.60
C ILE A 113 -2.03 11.81 -0.95
N GLU A 114 -1.76 12.85 -0.17
CA GLU A 114 -2.29 14.20 -0.38
C GLU A 114 -1.85 14.78 -1.71
N ASP A 115 -0.58 14.63 -2.05
CA ASP A 115 0.02 15.20 -3.25
C ASP A 115 -0.29 14.41 -4.53
N ASN A 116 -0.51 13.09 -4.42
CA ASN A 116 -0.53 12.22 -5.58
C ASN A 116 -1.85 11.46 -5.80
N CYS A 117 -2.66 11.21 -4.77
CA CYS A 117 -3.83 10.34 -4.93
C CYS A 117 -5.02 11.08 -5.55
N THR A 118 -5.44 10.65 -6.75
CA THR A 118 -6.60 11.22 -7.48
C THR A 118 -7.80 10.28 -7.47
N ALA A 119 -7.58 8.98 -7.32
CA ALA A 119 -8.64 7.97 -7.27
C ALA A 119 -8.23 6.78 -6.40
N VAL A 120 -9.21 6.12 -5.76
CA VAL A 120 -9.01 4.86 -5.03
C VAL A 120 -9.83 3.77 -5.69
N HIS A 121 -9.15 2.86 -6.36
CA HIS A 121 -9.77 1.72 -7.03
C HIS A 121 -9.94 0.54 -6.08
N SER A 122 -8.87 0.17 -5.38
CA SER A 122 -8.88 -0.90 -4.38
C SER A 122 -7.93 -0.60 -3.23
N ILE A 123 -8.15 -1.25 -2.09
CA ILE A 123 -7.33 -1.13 -0.88
C ILE A 123 -7.20 -2.53 -0.30
N GLU A 124 -5.98 -2.95 0.10
CA GLU A 124 -5.71 -4.27 0.66
C GLU A 124 -6.33 -5.38 -0.21
N PHE A 125 -5.93 -5.45 -1.47
CA PHE A 125 -6.50 -6.41 -2.40
C PHE A 125 -5.52 -7.55 -2.72
N SER A 126 -6.07 -8.75 -2.85
CA SER A 126 -5.29 -9.93 -3.18
C SER A 126 -5.17 -10.10 -4.70
N ILE A 127 -3.98 -10.46 -5.13
CA ILE A 127 -3.66 -10.84 -6.50
C ILE A 127 -3.40 -12.34 -6.52
N LEU A 128 -4.03 -13.01 -7.48
CA LEU A 128 -3.86 -14.43 -7.77
C LEU A 128 -3.48 -14.55 -9.24
N HIS A 129 -2.40 -15.24 -9.54
CA HIS A 129 -1.94 -15.40 -10.90
C HIS A 129 -1.92 -16.88 -11.30
N ASP A 130 -2.25 -17.19 -12.56
CA ASP A 130 -2.35 -18.55 -13.12
C ASP A 130 -1.02 -19.31 -13.05
N LEU A 131 0.10 -18.62 -12.97
CA LEU A 131 1.42 -19.23 -12.72
C LEU A 131 1.59 -19.77 -11.28
N GLY A 132 0.56 -19.69 -10.44
CA GLY A 132 0.57 -20.29 -9.10
C GLY A 132 1.17 -19.41 -8.01
N PHE A 133 1.26 -18.10 -8.20
CA PHE A 133 1.65 -17.18 -7.14
C PHE A 133 0.52 -16.24 -6.71
N ALA A 134 0.63 -15.75 -5.50
CA ALA A 134 -0.35 -14.85 -4.91
C ALA A 134 0.36 -13.76 -4.06
N GLY A 135 -0.33 -12.66 -3.86
CA GLY A 135 0.12 -11.60 -2.97
C GLY A 135 -1.00 -10.66 -2.59
N THR A 136 -0.70 -9.76 -1.66
CA THR A 136 -1.60 -8.66 -1.28
C THR A 136 -0.88 -7.35 -1.52
N CYS A 137 -1.55 -6.43 -2.22
CA CYS A 137 -1.10 -5.07 -2.45
C CYS A 137 -1.83 -4.11 -1.52
N ASP A 138 -1.14 -3.07 -1.07
CA ASP A 138 -1.73 -2.08 -0.19
C ASP A 138 -2.83 -1.28 -0.89
N ALA A 139 -2.61 -0.85 -2.15
CA ALA A 139 -3.62 -0.08 -2.87
C ALA A 139 -3.49 -0.17 -4.41
N LEU A 140 -4.61 0.07 -5.09
CA LEU A 140 -4.69 0.36 -6.51
C LEU A 140 -5.27 1.76 -6.65
N LEU A 141 -4.45 2.70 -7.13
CA LEU A 141 -4.74 4.13 -7.11
C LEU A 141 -4.69 4.75 -8.51
N GLY A 142 -5.44 5.83 -8.72
CA GLY A 142 -5.12 6.83 -9.72
C GLY A 142 -4.12 7.82 -9.12
N VAL A 143 -3.11 8.19 -9.90
CA VAL A 143 -2.02 9.06 -9.46
C VAL A 143 -2.00 10.34 -10.28
N ALA A 144 -1.69 11.47 -9.66
CA ALA A 144 -1.57 12.75 -10.34
C ALA A 144 -0.46 12.73 -11.40
N GLY A 145 -0.76 13.29 -12.57
CA GLY A 145 0.16 13.30 -13.71
C GLY A 145 0.17 12.02 -14.56
N SER A 146 -0.58 11.00 -14.18
CA SER A 146 -0.80 9.80 -15.01
C SER A 146 -1.85 10.04 -16.09
N ASP A 147 -1.85 9.20 -17.12
CA ASP A 147 -2.86 9.23 -18.16
C ASP A 147 -4.27 8.94 -17.61
N PRO A 148 -5.33 9.52 -18.22
CA PRO A 148 -6.68 9.27 -17.78
C PRO A 148 -7.06 7.79 -17.83
N GLY A 149 -7.37 7.22 -16.66
CA GLY A 149 -7.74 5.81 -16.53
C GLY A 149 -6.56 4.88 -16.18
N GLU A 150 -5.35 5.38 -16.16
CA GLU A 150 -4.19 4.63 -15.67
C GLU A 150 -4.33 4.33 -14.18
N MET A 151 -3.97 3.11 -13.80
CA MET A 151 -4.05 2.63 -12.42
C MET A 151 -2.68 2.17 -11.95
N TRP A 152 -2.28 2.65 -10.79
CA TRP A 152 -1.00 2.32 -10.17
C TRP A 152 -1.18 1.32 -9.05
N ILE A 153 -0.45 0.22 -9.11
CA ILE A 153 -0.29 -0.68 -7.98
C ILE A 153 0.68 -0.03 -7.01
N VAL A 154 0.24 0.16 -5.79
CA VAL A 154 1.02 0.83 -4.74
C VAL A 154 1.20 -0.12 -3.57
N ASP A 155 2.45 -0.24 -3.11
CA ASP A 155 2.83 -1.05 -1.97
C ASP A 155 3.82 -0.24 -1.11
N TRP A 156 3.40 0.06 0.11
CA TRP A 156 4.17 0.92 1.00
C TRP A 156 5.31 0.15 1.65
N LYS A 157 6.50 0.73 1.68
CA LYS A 157 7.64 0.13 2.37
C LYS A 157 8.21 1.10 3.40
N THR A 158 8.30 0.64 4.64
CA THR A 158 8.94 1.40 5.71
C THR A 158 10.37 0.92 5.91
N SER A 159 11.33 1.82 5.85
CA SER A 159 12.74 1.50 6.07
C SER A 159 13.38 2.50 7.02
N ALA A 160 14.17 2.02 7.96
CA ALA A 160 15.03 2.85 8.79
C ALA A 160 16.32 3.26 8.06
N SER A 161 16.67 2.59 6.97
CA SER A 161 17.84 2.89 6.15
C SER A 161 17.55 4.01 5.17
N ARG A 162 18.49 4.95 5.03
CA ARG A 162 18.45 5.97 3.99
C ARG A 162 18.95 5.45 2.62
N ASN A 163 19.49 4.23 2.59
CA ASN A 163 19.98 3.63 1.35
C ASN A 163 19.03 2.49 0.90
N PRO A 164 17.98 2.79 0.13
CA PRO A 164 17.00 1.81 -0.32
C PRO A 164 17.55 0.86 -1.40
N GLU A 165 18.69 1.15 -2.03
CA GLU A 165 19.20 0.41 -3.18
C GLU A 165 19.34 -1.09 -2.95
N LYS A 166 19.74 -1.51 -1.73
CA LYS A 166 19.90 -2.94 -1.38
C LYS A 166 18.59 -3.73 -1.37
N SER A 167 17.47 -3.04 -1.15
CA SER A 167 16.14 -3.68 -1.08
C SER A 167 15.29 -3.45 -2.34
N GLN A 168 15.73 -2.57 -3.24
CA GLN A 168 14.95 -2.17 -4.41
C GLN A 168 14.69 -3.33 -5.35
N HIS A 169 15.66 -4.21 -5.56
CA HIS A 169 15.51 -5.35 -6.46
C HIS A 169 14.30 -6.23 -6.06
N ASP A 170 14.20 -6.62 -4.79
CA ASP A 170 13.11 -7.46 -4.32
C ASP A 170 11.76 -6.75 -4.42
N TYR A 171 11.73 -5.43 -4.15
CA TYR A 171 10.53 -4.61 -4.31
C TYR A 171 10.10 -4.53 -5.78
N PHE A 172 11.03 -4.32 -6.71
CA PHE A 172 10.72 -4.33 -8.14
C PHE A 172 10.23 -5.69 -8.61
N CYS A 173 10.84 -6.80 -8.17
CA CYS A 173 10.36 -8.14 -8.48
C CYS A 173 8.95 -8.39 -7.93
N GLN A 174 8.67 -7.92 -6.70
CA GLN A 174 7.33 -8.00 -6.12
C GLN A 174 6.31 -7.21 -6.95
N MET A 175 6.63 -5.98 -7.32
CA MET A 175 5.73 -5.12 -8.11
C MET A 175 5.54 -5.67 -9.53
N ALA A 176 6.59 -6.18 -10.16
CA ALA A 176 6.50 -6.84 -11.46
C ALA A 176 5.57 -8.07 -11.40
N ALA A 177 5.69 -8.91 -10.37
CA ALA A 177 4.79 -10.04 -10.17
C ALA A 177 3.32 -9.61 -9.97
N TYR A 178 3.09 -8.45 -9.36
CA TYR A 178 1.74 -7.93 -9.13
C TYR A 178 1.12 -7.27 -10.36
N SER A 179 1.92 -6.88 -11.34
CA SER A 179 1.48 -6.22 -12.58
C SER A 179 1.21 -7.18 -13.75
N LEU A 180 1.57 -8.45 -13.61
CA LEU A 180 1.27 -9.51 -14.59
C LEU A 180 -0.21 -9.87 -14.57
#